data_f25ee5b2b05dfaea8e3bb2967e7180e7
#
_entry.id   f25ee5b2b05dfaea8e3bb2967e7180e7
#
_cell.length_a   1.000
_cell.length_b   1.000
_cell.length_c   1.000
_cell.angle_alpha   90.00
_cell.angle_beta   90.00
_cell.angle_gamma   90.00
#
_symmetry.space_group_name_H-M   'P 1'
#
loop_
_entity.id
_entity.type
_entity.pdbx_description
1 polymer ?
#
loop_
_entity_poly.entity_id
_entity_poly.type
_entity_poly.pdbx_seq_one_letter_code
_entity_poly.pdbx_strand_id
1 'polypeptide(L)'
;MMSSVILLRGLYKKMRKTYVVARRELAAYFLTPIAYVFLIIFLAAIGAFTFFLGGFFTRGQADLQPFFSFHPWLYLFLIPAIAMRLWAEERKSGTIELLMTLPVSTFEVVLGKFLAAWLFSLIALALTFPIWITVNVLGAPDNGVILASYIGSWLMAGAFIALVSCISALTKNQV
;
A
#
# COMPACT_ATOMS: atom_id res chain seq x y z
N MET A 1 -22.17 18.62 -27.61
CA MET A 1 -20.72 18.90 -27.57
C MET A 1 -20.31 19.72 -26.34
N MET A 2 -21.03 20.80 -25.96
CA MET A 2 -20.73 21.63 -24.79
C MET A 2 -20.86 20.90 -23.43
N SER A 3 -21.80 19.97 -23.30
CA SER A 3 -22.02 19.16 -22.09
C SER A 3 -20.83 18.24 -21.77
N SER A 4 -20.20 17.65 -22.77
CA SER A 4 -19.05 16.74 -22.62
C SER A 4 -17.79 17.49 -22.13
N VAL A 5 -17.60 18.73 -22.58
CA VAL A 5 -16.45 19.56 -22.18
C VAL A 5 -16.56 19.99 -20.71
N ILE A 6 -17.78 20.30 -20.26
CA ILE A 6 -18.05 20.67 -18.84
C ILE A 6 -17.82 19.46 -17.94
N LEU A 7 -18.28 18.29 -18.34
CA LEU A 7 -18.07 17.02 -17.63
C LEU A 7 -16.57 16.68 -17.50
N LEU A 8 -15.82 16.80 -18.60
CA LEU A 8 -14.36 16.53 -18.61
C LEU A 8 -13.60 17.52 -17.72
N ARG A 9 -13.95 18.81 -17.75
CA ARG A 9 -13.37 19.81 -16.83
C ARG A 9 -13.68 19.52 -15.37
N GLY A 10 -14.89 19.09 -15.07
CA GLY A 10 -15.29 18.67 -13.71
C GLY A 10 -14.50 17.46 -13.22
N LEU A 11 -14.35 16.43 -14.05
CA LEU A 11 -13.57 15.24 -13.75
C LEU A 11 -12.08 15.58 -13.56
N TYR A 12 -11.51 16.40 -14.45
CA TYR A 12 -10.10 16.82 -14.34
C TYR A 12 -9.84 17.59 -13.02
N LYS A 13 -10.74 18.50 -12.63
CA LYS A 13 -10.64 19.25 -11.37
C LYS A 13 -10.72 18.32 -10.14
N LYS A 14 -11.59 17.32 -10.20
CA LYS A 14 -11.75 16.30 -9.15
C LYS A 14 -10.51 15.41 -9.02
N MET A 15 -10.00 14.91 -10.14
CA MET A 15 -8.76 14.10 -10.17
C MET A 15 -7.55 14.88 -9.64
N ARG A 16 -7.42 16.15 -9.99
CA ARG A 16 -6.34 17.02 -9.51
C ARG A 16 -6.38 17.20 -7.99
N LYS A 17 -7.56 17.36 -7.39
CA LYS A 17 -7.71 17.47 -5.94
C LYS A 17 -7.34 16.17 -5.23
N THR A 18 -7.83 15.02 -5.72
CA THR A 18 -7.47 13.70 -5.17
C THR A 18 -5.95 13.45 -5.25
N TYR A 19 -5.32 13.80 -6.37
CA TYR A 19 -3.87 13.69 -6.53
C TYR A 19 -3.09 14.54 -5.51
N VAL A 20 -3.52 15.79 -5.29
CA VAL A 20 -2.88 16.68 -4.30
C VAL A 20 -2.98 16.10 -2.89
N VAL A 21 -4.15 15.56 -2.53
CA VAL A 21 -4.35 14.88 -1.24
C VAL A 21 -3.44 13.65 -1.15
N ALA A 22 -3.46 12.78 -2.14
CA ALA A 22 -2.63 11.56 -2.15
C ALA A 22 -1.13 11.87 -2.03
N ARG A 23 -0.64 12.87 -2.75
CA ARG A 23 0.76 13.30 -2.67
C ARG A 23 1.12 13.84 -1.28
N ARG A 24 0.25 14.65 -0.68
CA ARG A 24 0.46 15.17 0.68
C ARG A 24 0.51 14.05 1.70
N GLU A 25 -0.44 13.12 1.64
CA GLU A 25 -0.52 11.98 2.54
C GLU A 25 0.69 11.06 2.37
N LEU A 26 1.08 10.76 1.14
CA LEU A 26 2.28 9.95 0.87
C LEU A 26 3.55 10.61 1.42
N ALA A 27 3.71 11.92 1.24
CA ALA A 27 4.83 12.66 1.82
C ALA A 27 4.80 12.62 3.36
N ALA A 28 3.61 12.73 3.97
CA ALA A 28 3.44 12.65 5.42
C ALA A 28 3.89 11.29 5.99
N TYR A 29 3.72 10.17 5.25
CA TYR A 29 4.28 8.87 5.66
C TYR A 29 5.79 8.94 5.87
N PHE A 30 6.52 9.52 4.92
CA PHE A 30 7.98 9.60 4.98
C PHE A 30 8.52 10.66 5.95
N LEU A 31 7.68 11.57 6.41
CA LEU A 31 8.05 12.52 7.48
C LEU A 31 7.97 11.89 8.89
N THR A 32 7.44 10.68 8.99
CA THR A 32 7.28 10.01 10.28
C THR A 32 8.17 8.78 10.40
N PRO A 33 8.81 8.53 11.55
CA PRO A 33 9.65 7.36 11.77
C PRO A 33 8.92 6.02 11.56
N ILE A 34 7.60 6.00 11.77
CA ILE A 34 6.78 4.78 11.70
C ILE A 34 6.80 4.14 10.31
N ALA A 35 6.83 4.95 9.25
CA ALA A 35 6.92 4.41 7.88
C ALA A 35 8.22 3.63 7.66
N TYR A 36 9.33 4.14 8.18
CA TYR A 36 10.62 3.45 8.09
C TYR A 36 10.66 2.17 8.91
N VAL A 37 10.11 2.22 10.13
CA VAL A 37 9.98 1.03 10.98
C VAL A 37 9.14 -0.04 10.28
N PHE A 38 8.03 0.37 9.64
CA PHE A 38 7.21 -0.55 8.86
C PHE A 38 7.98 -1.18 7.71
N LEU A 39 8.70 -0.39 6.90
CA LEU A 39 9.49 -0.89 5.78
C LEU A 39 10.56 -1.88 6.26
N ILE A 40 11.25 -1.56 7.36
CA ILE A 40 12.28 -2.44 7.94
C ILE A 40 11.64 -3.76 8.39
N ILE A 41 10.53 -3.71 9.12
CA ILE A 41 9.84 -4.92 9.60
C ILE A 41 9.33 -5.75 8.41
N PHE A 42 8.73 -5.10 7.40
CA PHE A 42 8.25 -5.79 6.20
C PHE A 42 9.38 -6.49 5.46
N LEU A 43 10.47 -5.79 5.18
CA LEU A 43 11.61 -6.34 4.45
C LEU A 43 12.32 -7.46 5.25
N ALA A 44 12.50 -7.26 6.55
CA ALA A 44 13.10 -8.27 7.41
C ALA A 44 12.21 -9.52 7.53
N ALA A 45 10.91 -9.34 7.74
CA ALA A 45 9.97 -10.45 7.88
C ALA A 45 9.83 -11.24 6.57
N ILE A 46 9.65 -10.56 5.42
CA ILE A 46 9.52 -11.25 4.14
C ILE A 46 10.81 -11.99 3.77
N GLY A 47 11.97 -11.38 4.05
CA GLY A 47 13.26 -12.05 3.87
C GLY A 47 13.40 -13.29 4.76
N ALA A 48 13.14 -13.15 6.06
CA ALA A 48 13.19 -14.25 7.00
C ALA A 48 12.22 -15.38 6.60
N PHE A 49 10.98 -15.06 6.25
CA PHE A 49 10.01 -16.06 5.84
C PHE A 49 10.41 -16.75 4.53
N THR A 50 10.92 -16.02 3.56
CA THR A 50 11.36 -16.60 2.29
C THR A 50 12.54 -17.54 2.47
N PHE A 51 13.57 -17.10 3.16
CA PHE A 51 14.84 -17.83 3.23
C PHE A 51 14.84 -18.93 4.30
N PHE A 52 14.23 -18.71 5.47
CA PHE A 52 14.22 -19.68 6.56
C PHE A 52 12.98 -20.58 6.53
N LEU A 53 11.77 -20.02 6.56
CA LEU A 53 10.54 -20.81 6.63
C LEU A 53 10.17 -21.40 5.26
N GLY A 54 10.33 -20.64 4.20
CA GLY A 54 10.02 -21.05 2.83
C GLY A 54 11.05 -22.00 2.22
N GLY A 55 12.20 -22.16 2.89
CA GLY A 55 13.27 -23.06 2.43
C GLY A 55 13.77 -22.73 1.02
N PHE A 56 13.89 -21.44 0.68
CA PHE A 56 14.23 -20.98 -0.66
C PHE A 56 15.44 -21.73 -1.25
N PHE A 57 16.53 -21.87 -0.50
CA PHE A 57 17.75 -22.55 -0.96
C PHE A 57 17.62 -24.08 -0.94
N THR A 58 16.86 -24.64 -0.01
CA THR A 58 16.73 -26.10 0.14
C THR A 58 15.85 -26.74 -0.91
N ARG A 59 14.97 -25.95 -1.56
CA ARG A 59 14.08 -26.43 -2.63
C ARG A 59 14.80 -26.72 -3.94
N GLY A 60 15.95 -26.09 -4.18
CA GLY A 60 16.71 -26.26 -5.41
C GLY A 60 15.97 -25.82 -6.68
N GLN A 61 14.94 -24.98 -6.54
CA GLN A 61 14.14 -24.43 -7.63
C GLN A 61 14.34 -22.92 -7.73
N ALA A 62 14.58 -22.43 -8.93
CA ALA A 62 14.69 -20.98 -9.19
C ALA A 62 13.31 -20.38 -9.39
N ASP A 63 12.52 -20.26 -8.30
CA ASP A 63 11.21 -19.62 -8.29
C ASP A 63 11.02 -18.72 -7.05
N LEU A 64 10.07 -17.82 -7.10
CA LEU A 64 9.68 -16.95 -5.98
C LEU A 64 8.37 -17.39 -5.32
N GLN A 65 7.95 -18.65 -5.48
CA GLN A 65 6.76 -19.18 -4.82
C GLN A 65 6.83 -19.02 -3.28
N PRO A 66 7.94 -19.36 -2.59
CA PRO A 66 8.03 -19.13 -1.14
C PRO A 66 7.86 -17.68 -0.75
N PHE A 67 8.42 -16.76 -1.54
CA PHE A 67 8.30 -15.33 -1.30
C PHE A 67 6.84 -14.87 -1.35
N PHE A 68 6.10 -15.16 -2.41
CA PHE A 68 4.72 -14.71 -2.56
C PHE A 68 3.73 -15.44 -1.66
N SER A 69 4.01 -16.67 -1.21
CA SER A 69 3.14 -17.44 -0.31
C SER A 69 2.95 -16.76 1.05
N PHE A 70 3.94 -16.00 1.51
CA PHE A 70 3.88 -15.32 2.81
C PHE A 70 3.29 -13.92 2.74
N HIS A 71 3.08 -13.33 1.55
CA HIS A 71 2.50 -11.99 1.42
C HIS A 71 1.13 -11.84 2.06
N PRO A 72 0.16 -12.77 1.90
CA PRO A 72 -1.15 -12.64 2.54
C PRO A 72 -1.05 -12.54 4.06
N TRP A 73 -0.18 -13.34 4.67
CA TRP A 73 0.05 -13.34 6.12
C TRP A 73 0.69 -12.03 6.60
N LEU A 74 1.70 -11.54 5.90
CA LEU A 74 2.33 -10.27 6.22
C LEU A 74 1.35 -9.10 6.08
N TYR A 75 0.56 -9.10 5.02
CA TYR A 75 -0.44 -8.06 4.79
C TYR A 75 -1.54 -8.06 5.85
N LEU A 76 -1.95 -9.23 6.32
CA LEU A 76 -2.95 -9.36 7.38
C LEU A 76 -2.53 -8.64 8.67
N PHE A 77 -1.24 -8.66 9.00
CA PHE A 77 -0.72 -8.02 10.21
C PHE A 77 -0.21 -6.60 9.98
N LEU A 78 0.47 -6.36 8.88
CA LEU A 78 1.17 -5.09 8.65
C LEU A 78 0.28 -4.01 8.03
N ILE A 79 -0.63 -4.35 7.14
CA ILE A 79 -1.51 -3.36 6.51
C ILE A 79 -2.44 -2.70 7.53
N PRO A 80 -3.06 -3.40 8.50
CA PRO A 80 -3.83 -2.75 9.54
C PRO A 80 -3.04 -1.69 10.32
N ALA A 81 -1.76 -1.95 10.62
CA ALA A 81 -0.92 -1.01 11.34
C ALA A 81 -0.74 0.33 10.59
N ILE A 82 -0.69 0.30 9.26
CA ILE A 82 -0.63 1.51 8.43
C ILE A 82 -2.01 2.13 8.24
N ALA A 83 -3.01 1.32 7.90
CA ALA A 83 -4.32 1.82 7.50
C ALA A 83 -5.14 2.36 8.68
N MET A 84 -4.97 1.81 9.88
CA MET A 84 -5.60 2.38 11.08
C MET A 84 -5.12 3.80 11.36
N ARG A 85 -3.89 4.11 11.05
CA ARG A 85 -3.29 5.42 11.24
C ARG A 85 -3.92 6.49 10.33
N LEU A 86 -4.39 6.11 9.15
CA LEU A 86 -4.98 7.03 8.16
C LEU A 86 -6.13 7.89 8.73
N TRP A 87 -6.91 7.34 9.64
CA TRP A 87 -8.07 8.01 10.22
C TRP A 87 -7.86 8.40 11.69
N ALA A 88 -7.04 7.65 12.41
CA ALA A 88 -6.81 7.86 13.82
C ALA A 88 -6.09 9.15 14.14
N GLU A 89 -5.07 9.50 13.38
CA GLU A 89 -4.31 10.73 13.61
C GLU A 89 -5.19 11.96 13.40
N GLU A 90 -6.07 11.95 12.41
CA GLU A 90 -6.97 13.08 12.17
C GLU A 90 -8.05 13.20 13.24
N ARG A 91 -8.54 12.09 13.78
CA ARG A 91 -9.47 12.12 14.92
C ARG A 91 -8.78 12.62 16.18
N LYS A 92 -7.56 12.17 16.44
CA LYS A 92 -6.79 12.54 17.63
C LYS A 92 -6.34 14.01 17.61
N SER A 93 -6.03 14.54 16.43
CA SER A 93 -5.60 15.94 16.25
C SER A 93 -6.77 16.93 16.06
N GLY A 94 -8.02 16.44 15.98
CA GLY A 94 -9.20 17.29 15.71
C GLY A 94 -9.23 17.87 14.29
N THR A 95 -8.33 17.44 13.41
CA THR A 95 -8.23 17.95 12.04
C THR A 95 -9.34 17.45 11.11
N ILE A 96 -10.15 16.50 11.56
CA ILE A 96 -11.35 16.05 10.83
C ILE A 96 -12.32 17.22 10.58
N GLU A 97 -12.54 18.10 11.57
CA GLU A 97 -13.43 19.27 11.42
C GLU A 97 -12.86 20.26 10.41
N LEU A 98 -11.54 20.47 10.43
CA LEU A 98 -10.83 21.31 9.46
C LEU A 98 -10.90 20.73 8.03
N LEU A 99 -10.83 19.42 7.87
CA LEU A 99 -10.99 18.74 6.59
C LEU A 99 -12.41 18.91 6.01
N MET A 100 -13.42 18.94 6.88
CA MET A 100 -14.81 19.16 6.51
C MET A 100 -15.09 20.62 6.07
N THR A 101 -14.28 21.58 6.50
CA THR A 101 -14.40 23.00 6.08
C THR A 101 -13.68 23.32 4.79
N LEU A 102 -12.79 22.44 4.31
CA LEU A 102 -12.10 22.62 3.04
C LEU A 102 -13.04 22.36 1.86
N PRO A 103 -12.86 23.06 0.72
CA PRO A 103 -13.67 22.87 -0.49
C PRO A 103 -13.26 21.56 -1.24
N VAL A 104 -13.17 20.45 -0.50
CA VAL A 104 -12.81 19.12 -0.98
C VAL A 104 -13.91 18.16 -0.56
N SER A 105 -14.40 17.32 -1.48
CA SER A 105 -15.43 16.34 -1.14
C SER A 105 -14.82 15.21 -0.27
N THR A 106 -15.64 14.65 0.63
CA THR A 106 -15.25 13.50 1.47
C THR A 106 -14.71 12.33 0.62
N PHE A 107 -15.29 12.10 -0.55
CA PHE A 107 -14.84 11.08 -1.48
C PHE A 107 -13.41 11.34 -2.00
N GLU A 108 -13.07 12.60 -2.32
CA GLU A 108 -11.73 12.98 -2.79
C GLU A 108 -10.68 12.76 -1.70
N VAL A 109 -11.03 13.01 -0.44
CA VAL A 109 -10.16 12.77 0.72
C VAL A 109 -9.95 11.27 0.94
N VAL A 110 -11.04 10.49 1.00
CA VAL A 110 -10.98 9.03 1.20
C VAL A 110 -10.16 8.36 0.10
N LEU A 111 -10.44 8.70 -1.15
CA LEU A 111 -9.71 8.16 -2.29
C LEU A 111 -8.24 8.58 -2.29
N GLY A 112 -7.95 9.83 -1.92
CA GLY A 112 -6.57 10.32 -1.82
C GLY A 112 -5.76 9.58 -0.75
N LYS A 113 -6.34 9.33 0.42
CA LYS A 113 -5.73 8.55 1.49
C LYS A 113 -5.50 7.09 1.10
N PHE A 114 -6.51 6.46 0.49
CA PHE A 114 -6.40 5.11 -0.03
C PHE A 114 -5.24 5.00 -1.03
N LEU A 115 -5.18 5.90 -2.01
CA LEU A 115 -4.12 5.91 -3.03
C LEU A 115 -2.73 6.13 -2.41
N ALA A 116 -2.61 6.97 -1.39
CA ALA A 116 -1.34 7.17 -0.69
C ALA A 116 -0.84 5.89 0.00
N ALA A 117 -1.71 5.19 0.73
CA ALA A 117 -1.37 3.92 1.37
C ALA A 117 -1.06 2.83 0.35
N TRP A 118 -1.81 2.79 -0.75
CA TRP A 118 -1.60 1.81 -1.83
C TRP A 118 -0.30 2.06 -2.60
N LEU A 119 0.06 3.32 -2.85
CA LEU A 119 1.36 3.68 -3.41
C LEU A 119 2.51 3.40 -2.44
N PHE A 120 2.30 3.60 -1.14
CA PHE A 120 3.28 3.23 -0.13
C PHE A 120 3.56 1.71 -0.13
N SER A 121 2.52 0.87 -0.27
CA SER A 121 2.70 -0.57 -0.40
C SER A 121 3.44 -0.97 -1.68
N LEU A 122 3.26 -0.22 -2.78
CA LEU A 122 4.05 -0.39 -4.00
C LEU A 122 5.53 -0.12 -3.77
N ILE A 123 5.85 0.95 -3.02
CA ILE A 123 7.24 1.27 -2.68
C ILE A 123 7.85 0.16 -1.83
N ALA A 124 7.11 -0.36 -0.83
CA ALA A 124 7.55 -1.49 -0.02
C ALA A 124 7.86 -2.73 -0.88
N LEU A 125 6.99 -3.06 -1.83
CA LEU A 125 7.20 -4.15 -2.79
C LEU A 125 8.38 -3.87 -3.73
N ALA A 126 8.53 -2.66 -4.24
CA ALA A 126 9.65 -2.29 -5.09
C ALA A 126 11.01 -2.46 -4.38
N LEU A 127 11.06 -2.20 -3.07
CA LEU A 127 12.27 -2.44 -2.27
C LEU A 127 12.65 -3.92 -2.14
N THR A 128 11.75 -4.85 -2.44
CA THR A 128 12.06 -6.30 -2.50
C THR A 128 12.68 -6.73 -3.83
N PHE A 129 12.87 -5.82 -4.79
CA PHE A 129 13.45 -6.11 -6.11
C PHE A 129 14.80 -6.88 -6.07
N PRO A 130 15.70 -6.68 -5.06
CA PRO A 130 16.91 -7.48 -4.96
C PRO A 130 16.67 -9.00 -4.93
N ILE A 131 15.53 -9.46 -4.36
CA ILE A 131 15.16 -10.87 -4.35
C ILE A 131 14.90 -11.39 -5.78
N TRP A 132 14.30 -10.57 -6.64
CA TRP A 132 14.09 -10.88 -8.06
C TRP A 132 15.44 -11.04 -8.80
N ILE A 133 16.39 -10.16 -8.53
CA ILE A 133 17.75 -10.28 -9.09
C ILE A 133 18.39 -11.59 -8.60
N THR A 134 18.30 -11.87 -7.31
CA THR A 134 18.90 -13.07 -6.72
C THR A 134 18.41 -14.35 -7.38
N VAL A 135 17.10 -14.49 -7.63
CA VAL A 135 16.58 -15.71 -8.26
C VAL A 135 17.04 -15.85 -9.71
N ASN A 136 17.21 -14.73 -10.44
CA ASN A 136 17.73 -14.75 -11.82
C ASN A 136 19.23 -15.08 -11.88
N VAL A 137 19.99 -14.75 -10.84
CA VAL A 137 21.42 -15.12 -10.75
C VAL A 137 21.57 -16.62 -10.40
N LEU A 138 20.65 -17.17 -9.59
CA LEU A 138 20.70 -18.56 -9.15
C LEU A 138 20.16 -19.55 -10.19
N GLY A 139 19.37 -19.09 -11.15
CA GLY A 139 18.79 -19.96 -12.18
C GLY A 139 18.06 -19.21 -13.26
N ALA A 140 17.19 -19.88 -13.99
CA ALA A 140 16.37 -19.32 -15.08
C ALA A 140 14.88 -19.34 -14.70
N PRO A 141 14.40 -18.41 -13.83
CA PRO A 141 13.00 -18.35 -13.44
C PRO A 141 12.12 -17.83 -14.57
N ASP A 142 10.83 -18.15 -14.52
CA ASP A 142 9.84 -17.49 -15.38
C ASP A 142 9.56 -16.06 -14.88
N ASN A 143 10.19 -15.08 -15.52
CA ASN A 143 10.04 -13.66 -15.17
C ASN A 143 8.63 -13.13 -15.42
N GLY A 144 7.86 -13.75 -16.32
CA GLY A 144 6.45 -13.40 -16.55
C GLY A 144 5.59 -13.76 -15.33
N VAL A 145 5.79 -14.93 -14.78
CA VAL A 145 5.11 -15.37 -13.54
C VAL A 145 5.51 -14.48 -12.35
N ILE A 146 6.78 -14.12 -12.23
CA ILE A 146 7.27 -13.23 -11.17
C ILE A 146 6.58 -11.86 -11.28
N LEU A 147 6.59 -11.24 -12.45
CA LEU A 147 5.95 -9.93 -12.66
C LEU A 147 4.45 -9.98 -12.36
N ALA A 148 3.74 -11.00 -12.86
CA ALA A 148 2.33 -11.21 -12.57
C ALA A 148 2.05 -11.35 -11.08
N SER A 149 2.93 -12.04 -10.35
CA SER A 149 2.84 -12.23 -8.90
C SER A 149 3.08 -10.93 -8.12
N TYR A 150 4.01 -10.08 -8.56
CA TYR A 150 4.20 -8.74 -7.99
C TYR A 150 2.96 -7.86 -8.18
N ILE A 151 2.38 -7.86 -9.38
CA ILE A 151 1.14 -7.11 -9.68
C ILE A 151 -0.01 -7.67 -8.83
N GLY A 152 -0.19 -8.98 -8.78
CA GLY A 152 -1.21 -9.64 -7.96
C GLY A 152 -1.07 -9.31 -6.48
N SER A 153 0.16 -9.34 -5.96
CA SER A 153 0.46 -8.97 -4.58
C SER A 153 0.12 -7.50 -4.29
N TRP A 154 0.43 -6.59 -5.19
CA TRP A 154 0.09 -5.18 -5.05
C TRP A 154 -1.44 -4.93 -5.09
N LEU A 155 -2.17 -5.61 -5.96
CA LEU A 155 -3.63 -5.55 -6.00
C LEU A 155 -4.24 -6.11 -4.71
N MET A 156 -3.69 -7.21 -4.19
CA MET A 156 -4.10 -7.80 -2.91
C MET A 156 -3.87 -6.83 -1.75
N ALA A 157 -2.72 -6.13 -1.71
CA ALA A 157 -2.47 -5.09 -0.73
C ALA A 157 -3.55 -3.99 -0.78
N GLY A 158 -3.98 -3.56 -1.97
CA GLY A 158 -5.07 -2.61 -2.15
C GLY A 158 -6.39 -3.11 -1.56
N ALA A 159 -6.73 -4.39 -1.74
CA ALA A 159 -7.92 -4.98 -1.16
C ALA A 159 -7.87 -4.98 0.38
N PHE A 160 -6.74 -5.35 0.98
CA PHE A 160 -6.54 -5.27 2.43
C PHE A 160 -6.66 -3.84 2.96
N ILE A 161 -6.04 -2.86 2.28
CA ILE A 161 -6.14 -1.44 2.66
C ILE A 161 -7.59 -0.96 2.60
N ALA A 162 -8.35 -1.33 1.58
CA ALA A 162 -9.76 -0.96 1.45
C ALA A 162 -10.60 -1.53 2.60
N LEU A 163 -10.44 -2.83 2.90
CA LEU A 163 -11.15 -3.50 4.00
C LEU A 163 -10.83 -2.86 5.34
N VAL A 164 -9.55 -2.64 5.64
CA VAL A 164 -9.13 -2.05 6.92
C VAL A 164 -9.59 -0.60 7.03
N SER A 165 -9.57 0.16 5.93
CA SER A 165 -10.10 1.54 5.90
C SER A 165 -11.59 1.57 6.22
N CYS A 166 -12.39 0.63 5.70
CA CYS A 166 -13.82 0.49 6.03
C CYS A 166 -14.01 0.18 7.52
N ILE A 167 -13.26 -0.79 8.07
CA ILE A 167 -13.36 -1.16 9.48
C ILE A 167 -12.95 0.02 10.37
N SER A 168 -11.86 0.70 10.03
CA SER A 168 -11.38 1.89 10.77
C SER A 168 -12.39 3.03 10.77
N ALA A 169 -13.18 3.19 9.70
CA ALA A 169 -14.24 4.20 9.63
C ALA A 169 -15.42 3.88 10.55
N LEU A 170 -15.71 2.59 10.79
CA LEU A 170 -16.79 2.12 11.65
C LEU A 170 -16.42 2.17 13.14
N THR A 171 -15.14 2.09 13.47
CA THR A 171 -14.67 2.02 14.85
C THR A 171 -14.49 3.42 15.44
N LYS A 172 -15.24 3.73 16.51
CA LYS A 172 -15.13 5.04 17.21
C LYS A 172 -13.90 5.13 18.11
N ASN A 173 -13.40 4.01 18.60
CA ASN A 173 -12.22 3.94 19.46
C ASN A 173 -11.14 3.08 18.78
N GLN A 174 -9.93 3.61 18.77
CA GLN A 174 -8.74 2.79 18.57
C GLN A 174 -8.24 2.35 19.93
N VAL A 175 -8.34 1.09 20.19
CA VAL A 175 -7.60 0.43 21.25
C VAL A 175 -6.31 -0.07 20.64
#